data_1b5514b952a1626b1356f256568229a2
#
_entry.id   1b5514b952a1626b1356f256568229a2
#
_cell.length_a   1.000
_cell.length_b   1.000
_cell.length_c   1.000
_cell.angle_alpha   90.00
_cell.angle_beta   90.00
_cell.angle_gamma   90.00
#
_symmetry.space_group_name_H-M   'P 1'
#
loop_
_entity.id
_entity.type
_entity.pdbx_description
1 polymer ?
#
loop_
_entity_poly.entity_id
_entity_poly.type
_entity_poly.pdbx_seq_one_letter_code
_entity_poly.pdbx_strand_id
1 'polypeptide(L)'
;MTRFVWWLLVALAAPALAFAHGGVDAAKRSVEASMLVTGEIAVNPDGSVYGYSLDHRDKLPPAVVNLIGQTLTGWKFTPVKVNGKPELAKAFMSLRVVAKQIDAKHDAISVESAAFGAETAAANTPSACADRSCLAYIKRSPPSYPHNLVNDFVSGTVYLAVEVNRQGKVSQVAVEQVNLRRLADGTMLDRWRRELGQASMEAARSWAFSVPQTGPEADMDHWIVMVPINYSVRVTGTSEVIGMPGYGQWDAYVPGPVNLIPWLQKRQLATNGNADAIPDNGTPFIADARFVLLTPLGGDGAGKIFPGANPGPG
;
A
#
# COMPACT_ATOMS: atom_id res chain seq x y z
N MET A 1 2.98 -38.67 75.15
CA MET A 1 3.78 -37.82 74.24
C MET A 1 3.31 -38.05 72.79
N THR A 2 2.30 -37.35 72.37
CA THR A 2 1.65 -37.54 71.07
C THR A 2 1.96 -36.31 70.22
N ARG A 3 2.78 -36.49 69.16
CA ARG A 3 3.15 -35.45 68.18
C ARG A 3 2.08 -35.42 67.09
N PHE A 4 1.26 -34.34 67.00
CA PHE A 4 0.39 -34.02 65.93
C PHE A 4 1.23 -33.41 64.80
N VAL A 5 1.25 -34.04 63.61
CA VAL A 5 1.83 -33.52 62.39
C VAL A 5 0.70 -32.87 61.57
N TRP A 6 0.75 -31.55 61.48
CA TRP A 6 -0.15 -30.77 60.55
C TRP A 6 0.37 -30.82 59.15
N TRP A 7 -0.41 -31.38 58.25
CA TRP A 7 -0.19 -31.28 56.80
C TRP A 7 -0.79 -29.98 56.32
N LEU A 8 0.06 -29.03 55.89
CA LEU A 8 -0.34 -27.83 55.18
C LEU A 8 -0.58 -28.22 53.71
N LEU A 9 -1.84 -28.26 53.28
CA LEU A 9 -2.24 -28.32 51.88
C LEU A 9 -2.02 -26.93 51.25
N VAL A 10 -0.93 -26.77 50.50
CA VAL A 10 -0.72 -25.62 49.63
C VAL A 10 -1.56 -25.83 48.35
N ALA A 11 -2.69 -25.16 48.29
CA ALA A 11 -3.48 -25.07 47.04
C ALA A 11 -2.70 -24.21 46.04
N LEU A 12 -2.09 -24.84 45.02
CA LEU A 12 -1.57 -24.16 43.86
C LEU A 12 -2.77 -23.59 43.04
N ALA A 13 -3.06 -22.31 43.24
CA ALA A 13 -3.91 -21.56 42.32
C ALA A 13 -3.14 -21.36 41.02
N ALA A 14 -3.40 -22.19 40.03
CA ALA A 14 -2.95 -21.94 38.66
C ALA A 14 -3.63 -20.64 38.14
N PRO A 15 -2.90 -19.65 37.64
CA PRO A 15 -3.53 -18.51 36.97
C PRO A 15 -4.22 -19.03 35.72
N ALA A 16 -5.55 -18.95 35.70
CA ALA A 16 -6.31 -19.11 34.47
C ALA A 16 -5.84 -18.01 33.48
N LEU A 17 -5.04 -18.40 32.52
CA LEU A 17 -4.75 -17.56 31.37
C LEU A 17 -6.08 -17.30 30.68
N ALA A 18 -6.66 -16.15 30.95
CA ALA A 18 -7.76 -15.61 30.18
C ALA A 18 -7.24 -15.38 28.75
N PHE A 19 -7.45 -16.36 27.87
CA PHE A 19 -7.31 -16.17 26.44
C PHE A 19 -8.33 -15.10 26.05
N ALA A 20 -7.83 -13.87 25.89
CA ALA A 20 -8.63 -12.75 25.49
C ALA A 20 -9.36 -13.08 24.19
N HIS A 21 -10.68 -13.00 24.20
CA HIS A 21 -11.55 -13.01 23.03
C HIS A 21 -11.38 -11.70 22.22
N GLY A 22 -10.13 -11.32 21.96
CA GLY A 22 -9.76 -10.07 21.29
C GLY A 22 -9.71 -10.12 19.78
N GLY A 23 -10.05 -11.25 19.15
CA GLY A 23 -9.76 -11.45 17.74
C GLY A 23 -10.48 -10.47 16.79
N VAL A 24 -11.80 -10.52 16.72
CA VAL A 24 -12.58 -9.73 15.76
C VAL A 24 -12.70 -8.26 16.17
N ASP A 25 -12.82 -7.98 17.46
CA ASP A 25 -12.90 -6.59 17.95
C ASP A 25 -11.56 -5.86 17.85
N ALA A 26 -10.44 -6.57 17.93
CA ALA A 26 -9.14 -6.00 17.60
C ALA A 26 -9.03 -5.67 16.10
N ALA A 27 -9.50 -6.58 15.24
CA ALA A 27 -9.54 -6.33 13.79
C ALA A 27 -10.46 -5.16 13.42
N LYS A 28 -11.62 -5.01 14.07
CA LYS A 28 -12.51 -3.86 13.87
C LYS A 28 -11.84 -2.53 14.21
N ARG A 29 -11.04 -2.49 15.29
CA ARG A 29 -10.29 -1.29 15.68
C ARG A 29 -9.13 -0.97 14.73
N SER A 30 -8.67 -1.94 13.95
CA SER A 30 -7.62 -1.75 12.95
C SER A 30 -8.17 -1.47 11.55
N VAL A 31 -9.48 -1.41 11.36
CA VAL A 31 -10.06 -0.98 10.08
C VAL A 31 -9.70 0.45 9.81
N GLU A 32 -9.13 0.69 8.66
CA GLU A 32 -8.86 2.01 8.13
C GLU A 32 -9.79 2.32 6.97
N ALA A 33 -10.35 3.52 6.95
CA ALA A 33 -10.98 4.07 5.77
C ALA A 33 -9.95 4.90 5.05
N SER A 34 -9.59 4.54 3.82
CA SER A 34 -8.57 5.23 3.06
C SER A 34 -9.02 5.59 1.65
N MET A 35 -8.33 6.54 1.06
CA MET A 35 -8.52 6.95 -0.33
C MET A 35 -7.15 7.10 -1.00
N LEU A 36 -6.99 6.48 -2.15
CA LEU A 36 -5.81 6.70 -2.98
C LEU A 36 -6.06 7.88 -3.90
N VAL A 37 -5.17 8.87 -3.86
CA VAL A 37 -5.22 10.05 -4.71
C VAL A 37 -3.94 10.13 -5.51
N THR A 38 -4.06 10.19 -6.83
CA THR A 38 -2.94 10.28 -7.76
C THR A 38 -2.82 11.67 -8.39
N GLY A 39 -1.67 11.93 -9.00
CA GLY A 39 -1.40 13.17 -9.68
C GLY A 39 0.08 13.35 -10.01
N GLU A 40 0.47 14.58 -10.27
CA GLU A 40 1.86 14.95 -10.50
C GLU A 40 2.34 15.96 -9.45
N ILE A 41 3.62 15.91 -9.14
CA ILE A 41 4.30 16.89 -8.30
C ILE A 41 5.55 17.41 -9.00
N ALA A 42 5.81 18.71 -8.86
CA ALA A 42 7.04 19.34 -9.30
C ALA A 42 7.77 19.92 -8.08
N VAL A 43 9.08 19.68 -8.01
CA VAL A 43 9.95 20.08 -6.89
C VAL A 43 11.02 21.03 -7.40
N ASN A 44 11.17 22.17 -6.72
CA ASN A 44 12.19 23.19 -7.00
C ASN A 44 13.61 22.67 -6.72
N PRO A 45 14.64 23.32 -7.27
CA PRO A 45 16.03 23.00 -6.96
C PRO A 45 16.40 23.10 -5.47
N ASP A 46 15.64 23.85 -4.66
CA ASP A 46 15.81 23.95 -3.20
C ASP A 46 15.04 22.88 -2.41
N GLY A 47 14.37 21.96 -3.09
CA GLY A 47 13.55 20.90 -2.50
C GLY A 47 12.14 21.34 -2.07
N SER A 48 11.75 22.60 -2.27
CA SER A 48 10.36 23.01 -2.04
C SER A 48 9.43 22.54 -3.16
N VAL A 49 8.13 22.39 -2.86
CA VAL A 49 7.14 22.09 -3.88
C VAL A 49 6.94 23.30 -4.79
N TYR A 50 7.18 23.15 -6.08
CA TYR A 50 6.89 24.15 -7.11
C TYR A 50 5.40 24.19 -7.44
N GLY A 51 4.79 23.01 -7.57
CA GLY A 51 3.39 22.85 -7.88
C GLY A 51 2.98 21.39 -7.96
N TYR A 52 1.69 21.15 -8.07
CA TYR A 52 1.11 19.82 -8.20
C TYR A 52 -0.19 19.85 -9.00
N SER A 53 -0.59 18.71 -9.52
CA SER A 53 -1.92 18.46 -10.08
C SER A 53 -2.50 17.19 -9.45
N LEU A 54 -3.83 17.10 -9.35
CA LEU A 54 -4.54 15.91 -8.90
C LEU A 54 -5.35 15.35 -10.06
N ASP A 55 -5.26 14.05 -10.28
CA ASP A 55 -6.06 13.35 -11.27
C ASP A 55 -7.53 13.34 -10.86
N HIS A 56 -8.42 13.46 -11.84
CA HIS A 56 -9.86 13.41 -11.62
C HIS A 56 -10.33 14.19 -10.39
N ARG A 57 -9.81 15.41 -10.22
CA ARG A 57 -10.09 16.28 -9.07
C ARG A 57 -11.59 16.48 -8.80
N ASP A 58 -12.40 16.43 -9.84
CA ASP A 58 -13.86 16.51 -9.81
C ASP A 58 -14.52 15.34 -9.07
N LYS A 59 -13.84 14.19 -8.98
CA LYS A 59 -14.31 13.00 -8.25
C LYS A 59 -13.88 12.98 -6.78
N LEU A 60 -12.98 13.87 -6.37
CA LEU A 60 -12.45 13.89 -5.01
C LEU A 60 -13.33 14.71 -4.07
N PRO A 61 -13.54 14.26 -2.82
CA PRO A 61 -14.23 15.08 -1.82
C PRO A 61 -13.48 16.40 -1.59
N PRO A 62 -14.20 17.55 -1.49
CA PRO A 62 -13.56 18.85 -1.27
C PRO A 62 -12.64 18.90 -0.04
N ALA A 63 -12.99 18.19 1.03
CA ALA A 63 -12.17 18.09 2.23
C ALA A 63 -10.80 17.45 1.96
N VAL A 64 -10.76 16.39 1.14
CA VAL A 64 -9.52 15.69 0.72
C VAL A 64 -8.67 16.60 -0.15
N VAL A 65 -9.27 17.28 -1.13
CA VAL A 65 -8.56 18.25 -1.99
C VAL A 65 -7.92 19.37 -1.16
N ASN A 66 -8.67 19.93 -0.19
CA ASN A 66 -8.17 20.98 0.68
C ASN A 66 -7.05 20.49 1.60
N LEU A 67 -7.18 19.29 2.19
CA LEU A 67 -6.13 18.67 2.99
C LEU A 67 -4.85 18.55 2.17
N ILE A 68 -4.92 17.93 1.00
CA ILE A 68 -3.75 17.70 0.14
C ILE A 68 -3.08 19.03 -0.21
N GLY A 69 -3.86 20.04 -0.62
CA GLY A 69 -3.33 21.36 -0.96
C GLY A 69 -2.52 22.00 0.16
N GLN A 70 -3.04 21.91 1.38
CA GLN A 70 -2.36 22.47 2.56
C GLN A 70 -1.14 21.64 2.96
N THR A 71 -1.22 20.32 2.84
CA THR A 71 -0.12 19.40 3.17
C THR A 71 1.05 19.58 2.21
N LEU A 72 0.78 19.58 0.90
CA LEU A 72 1.82 19.68 -0.13
C LEU A 72 2.60 20.99 -0.09
N THR A 73 1.96 22.11 0.27
CA THR A 73 2.66 23.41 0.37
C THR A 73 3.74 23.44 1.46
N GLY A 74 3.61 22.59 2.49
CA GLY A 74 4.58 22.47 3.57
C GLY A 74 5.67 21.42 3.32
N TRP A 75 5.57 20.65 2.26
CA TRP A 75 6.53 19.56 2.00
C TRP A 75 7.90 20.07 1.55
N LYS A 76 8.92 19.36 2.02
CA LYS A 76 10.31 19.54 1.63
C LYS A 76 10.89 18.21 1.18
N PHE A 77 11.62 18.26 0.09
CA PHE A 77 12.33 17.13 -0.51
C PHE A 77 13.85 17.36 -0.46
N THR A 78 14.59 16.28 -0.51
CA THR A 78 15.99 16.38 -0.90
C THR A 78 16.08 17.00 -2.30
N PRO A 79 16.92 18.03 -2.54
CA PRO A 79 17.10 18.60 -3.88
C PRO A 79 17.40 17.52 -4.93
N VAL A 80 16.56 17.43 -5.94
CA VAL A 80 16.74 16.47 -7.04
C VAL A 80 17.89 16.94 -7.91
N LYS A 81 18.89 16.09 -8.12
CA LYS A 81 20.07 16.42 -8.91
C LYS A 81 20.04 15.70 -10.26
N VAL A 82 20.26 16.47 -11.33
CA VAL A 82 20.51 15.97 -12.67
C VAL A 82 21.95 16.38 -13.03
N ASN A 83 22.79 15.42 -13.41
CA ASN A 83 24.21 15.64 -13.65
C ASN A 83 24.93 16.40 -12.52
N GLY A 84 24.56 16.08 -11.27
CA GLY A 84 25.16 16.66 -10.05
C GLY A 84 24.64 18.05 -9.66
N LYS A 85 23.79 18.68 -10.46
CA LYS A 85 23.20 20.01 -10.19
C LYS A 85 21.74 19.88 -9.76
N PRO A 86 21.32 20.64 -8.72
CA PRO A 86 19.89 20.71 -8.36
C PRO A 86 19.08 21.31 -9.52
N GLU A 87 18.02 20.63 -9.92
CA GLU A 87 17.14 21.07 -11.01
C GLU A 87 15.67 20.93 -10.62
N LEU A 88 14.80 21.64 -11.33
CA LEU A 88 13.36 21.44 -11.24
C LEU A 88 13.04 20.03 -11.76
N ALA A 89 12.39 19.23 -10.91
CA ALA A 89 12.06 17.86 -11.25
C ALA A 89 10.56 17.60 -11.08
N LYS A 90 10.02 16.72 -11.93
CA LYS A 90 8.65 16.25 -11.84
C LYS A 90 8.61 14.75 -11.61
N ALA A 91 7.60 14.31 -10.87
CA ALA A 91 7.29 12.90 -10.68
C ALA A 91 5.78 12.70 -10.66
N PHE A 92 5.34 11.51 -11.04
CA PHE A 92 4.04 11.00 -10.66
C PHE A 92 3.99 10.88 -9.12
N MET A 93 2.86 11.23 -8.56
CA MET A 93 2.61 11.23 -7.12
C MET A 93 1.38 10.39 -6.83
N SER A 94 1.48 9.51 -5.84
CA SER A 94 0.35 8.79 -5.29
C SER A 94 0.34 8.93 -3.78
N LEU A 95 -0.81 9.28 -3.22
CA LEU A 95 -1.02 9.61 -1.82
C LEU A 95 -2.08 8.69 -1.22
N ARG A 96 -1.78 8.08 -0.07
CA ARG A 96 -2.79 7.40 0.74
C ARG A 96 -3.31 8.37 1.80
N VAL A 97 -4.54 8.82 1.62
CA VAL A 97 -5.28 9.60 2.61
C VAL A 97 -6.08 8.65 3.48
N VAL A 98 -5.92 8.75 4.80
CA VAL A 98 -6.61 7.89 5.77
C VAL A 98 -7.54 8.73 6.62
N ALA A 99 -8.75 8.22 6.85
CA ALA A 99 -9.70 8.75 7.81
C ALA A 99 -9.68 7.87 9.06
N LYS A 100 -9.40 8.48 10.21
CA LYS A 100 -9.43 7.83 11.52
C LYS A 100 -10.52 8.46 12.37
N GLN A 101 -11.42 7.64 12.89
CA GLN A 101 -12.45 8.11 13.79
C GLN A 101 -11.84 8.57 15.11
N ILE A 102 -12.07 9.85 15.48
CA ILE A 102 -11.63 10.43 16.75
C ILE A 102 -12.70 10.21 17.81
N ASP A 103 -13.95 10.47 17.44
CA ASP A 103 -15.12 10.27 18.27
C ASP A 103 -16.35 9.92 17.42
N ALA A 104 -17.52 9.77 18.05
CA ALA A 104 -18.76 9.37 17.37
C ALA A 104 -19.22 10.35 16.26
N LYS A 105 -18.67 11.55 16.18
CA LYS A 105 -19.09 12.63 15.27
C LYS A 105 -17.96 13.19 14.43
N HIS A 106 -16.71 12.84 14.71
CA HIS A 106 -15.55 13.46 14.08
C HIS A 106 -14.57 12.41 13.60
N ASP A 107 -14.14 12.59 12.36
CA ASP A 107 -13.02 11.86 11.76
C ASP A 107 -11.85 12.84 11.53
N ALA A 108 -10.63 12.39 11.78
CA ALA A 108 -9.42 13.06 11.31
C ALA A 108 -9.01 12.46 9.97
N ILE A 109 -8.73 13.30 9.00
CA ILE A 109 -8.13 12.87 7.76
C ILE A 109 -6.68 13.36 7.67
N SER A 110 -5.79 12.49 7.22
CA SER A 110 -4.35 12.77 7.08
C SER A 110 -3.77 12.05 5.87
N VAL A 111 -2.65 12.55 5.35
CA VAL A 111 -1.83 11.82 4.37
C VAL A 111 -0.88 10.92 5.13
N GLU A 112 -1.12 9.61 5.12
CA GLU A 112 -0.36 8.64 5.91
C GLU A 112 0.84 8.06 5.15
N SER A 113 0.72 7.94 3.82
CA SER A 113 1.81 7.47 2.98
C SER A 113 1.80 8.14 1.61
N ALA A 114 2.96 8.21 0.98
CA ALA A 114 3.15 8.81 -0.33
C ALA A 114 4.18 8.03 -1.14
N ALA A 115 3.94 7.90 -2.44
CA ALA A 115 4.88 7.32 -3.39
C ALA A 115 5.13 8.31 -4.54
N PHE A 116 6.40 8.42 -4.94
CA PHE A 116 6.83 9.28 -6.04
C PHE A 116 7.60 8.44 -7.04
N GLY A 117 7.32 8.63 -8.34
CA GLY A 117 7.98 7.83 -9.35
C GLY A 117 7.35 7.92 -10.72
N ALA A 118 7.26 6.79 -11.38
CA ALA A 118 6.59 6.64 -12.66
C ALA A 118 5.67 5.43 -12.64
N GLU A 119 4.48 5.56 -13.21
CA GLU A 119 3.74 4.40 -13.65
C GLU A 119 4.42 3.83 -14.89
N THR A 120 4.66 2.53 -14.90
CA THR A 120 5.09 1.88 -16.13
C THR A 120 3.90 1.80 -17.10
N ALA A 121 4.19 1.68 -18.39
CA ALA A 121 3.13 1.50 -19.36
C ALA A 121 2.28 0.28 -19.03
N ALA A 122 0.96 0.45 -19.00
CA ALA A 122 0.05 -0.67 -18.85
C ALA A 122 0.33 -1.71 -19.93
N ALA A 123 0.28 -2.99 -19.57
CA ALA A 123 0.62 -4.13 -20.46
C ALA A 123 -0.08 -4.16 -21.82
N ASN A 124 -1.12 -3.35 -22.00
CA ASN A 124 -1.93 -3.28 -23.20
C ASN A 124 -1.79 -1.96 -23.99
N THR A 125 -0.81 -1.12 -23.66
CA THR A 125 -0.56 0.13 -24.37
C THR A 125 0.82 0.07 -25.05
N PRO A 126 0.94 -0.54 -26.22
CA PRO A 126 2.23 -0.70 -26.90
C PRO A 126 2.96 0.61 -27.21
N SER A 127 2.25 1.73 -27.20
CA SER A 127 2.79 3.04 -27.53
C SER A 127 3.53 3.73 -26.39
N ALA A 128 3.30 3.37 -25.14
CA ALA A 128 3.83 4.12 -24.00
C ALA A 128 5.34 3.92 -23.76
N CYS A 129 5.95 2.84 -24.30
CA CYS A 129 7.40 2.59 -24.25
C CYS A 129 7.94 2.21 -25.64
N ALA A 130 7.37 2.76 -26.71
CA ALA A 130 7.80 2.47 -28.08
C ALA A 130 9.27 2.85 -28.32
N ASP A 131 9.79 3.83 -27.61
CA ASP A 131 11.18 4.28 -27.61
C ASP A 131 12.12 3.44 -26.73
N ARG A 132 11.61 2.41 -26.09
CA ARG A 132 12.35 1.55 -25.13
C ARG A 132 13.00 2.31 -23.98
N SER A 133 12.40 3.39 -23.53
CA SER A 133 12.90 4.20 -22.42
C SER A 133 12.37 3.74 -21.04
N CYS A 134 11.39 2.83 -21.01
CA CYS A 134 10.77 2.38 -19.77
C CYS A 134 10.59 0.86 -19.70
N LEU A 135 10.36 0.37 -18.50
CA LEU A 135 10.01 -1.02 -18.22
C LEU A 135 8.54 -1.26 -18.58
N ALA A 136 8.25 -2.34 -19.31
CA ALA A 136 6.88 -2.70 -19.67
C ALA A 136 6.68 -4.23 -19.60
N TYR A 137 5.45 -4.69 -19.35
CA TYR A 137 5.15 -6.12 -19.41
C TYR A 137 5.22 -6.65 -20.84
N ILE A 138 5.92 -7.76 -21.06
CA ILE A 138 5.79 -8.64 -22.21
C ILE A 138 4.76 -9.74 -21.94
N LYS A 139 4.82 -10.29 -20.71
CA LYS A 139 3.93 -11.36 -20.26
C LYS A 139 3.52 -11.10 -18.81
N ARG A 140 2.22 -11.06 -18.57
CA ARG A 140 1.62 -10.97 -17.24
C ARG A 140 0.49 -11.99 -17.13
N SER A 141 0.72 -13.07 -16.39
CA SER A 141 -0.34 -14.01 -16.03
C SER A 141 -0.98 -13.53 -14.74
N PRO A 142 -2.32 -13.40 -14.66
CA PRO A 142 -2.98 -13.08 -13.40
C PRO A 142 -2.78 -14.24 -12.41
N PRO A 143 -2.72 -13.98 -11.11
CA PRO A 143 -2.72 -15.05 -10.11
C PRO A 143 -4.06 -15.79 -10.12
N SER A 144 -4.00 -17.10 -9.84
CA SER A 144 -5.20 -17.87 -9.57
C SER A 144 -5.74 -17.52 -8.19
N TYR A 145 -7.04 -17.30 -8.08
CA TYR A 145 -7.67 -17.09 -6.78
C TYR A 145 -7.65 -18.39 -5.96
N PRO A 146 -7.18 -18.38 -4.68
CA PRO A 146 -7.12 -19.58 -3.85
C PRO A 146 -8.51 -20.17 -3.58
N HIS A 147 -8.75 -21.41 -4.00
CA HIS A 147 -10.07 -22.05 -3.93
C HIS A 147 -10.65 -22.12 -2.52
N ASN A 148 -9.80 -22.33 -1.52
CA ASN A 148 -10.19 -22.41 -0.12
C ASN A 148 -10.64 -21.06 0.49
N LEU A 149 -10.41 -19.94 -0.20
CA LEU A 149 -10.88 -18.63 0.21
C LEU A 149 -12.22 -18.21 -0.44
N VAL A 150 -12.72 -19.00 -1.39
CA VAL A 150 -13.95 -18.67 -2.13
C VAL A 150 -15.15 -18.55 -1.20
N ASN A 151 -15.31 -19.50 -0.27
CA ASN A 151 -16.45 -19.52 0.65
C ASN A 151 -16.36 -18.43 1.73
N ASP A 152 -15.15 -17.92 1.98
CA ASP A 152 -14.91 -16.84 2.93
C ASP A 152 -15.09 -15.45 2.27
N PHE A 153 -15.33 -15.38 0.95
CA PHE A 153 -15.46 -14.15 0.17
C PHE A 153 -14.33 -13.15 0.42
N VAL A 154 -13.09 -13.65 0.47
CA VAL A 154 -11.93 -12.83 0.81
C VAL A 154 -11.55 -11.92 -0.35
N SER A 155 -11.60 -10.62 -0.13
CA SER A 155 -11.09 -9.62 -1.06
C SER A 155 -9.98 -8.79 -0.41
N GLY A 156 -9.11 -8.22 -1.22
CA GLY A 156 -7.99 -7.45 -0.71
C GLY A 156 -6.99 -7.06 -1.79
N THR A 157 -5.96 -6.34 -1.40
CA THR A 157 -4.85 -5.95 -2.28
C THR A 157 -3.54 -6.52 -1.75
N VAL A 158 -2.80 -7.22 -2.60
CA VAL A 158 -1.44 -7.69 -2.33
C VAL A 158 -0.47 -6.74 -3.03
N TYR A 159 0.45 -6.18 -2.27
CA TYR A 159 1.52 -5.34 -2.78
C TYR A 159 2.80 -6.17 -2.90
N LEU A 160 3.22 -6.41 -4.15
CA LEU A 160 4.44 -7.16 -4.45
C LEU A 160 5.58 -6.22 -4.78
N ALA A 161 6.76 -6.52 -4.22
CA ALA A 161 8.03 -6.05 -4.75
C ALA A 161 8.56 -7.10 -5.72
N VAL A 162 8.91 -6.68 -6.94
CA VAL A 162 9.42 -7.56 -8.00
C VAL A 162 10.73 -7.00 -8.52
N GLU A 163 11.79 -7.79 -8.47
CA GLU A 163 13.07 -7.46 -9.10
C GLU A 163 13.15 -8.10 -10.48
N VAL A 164 13.43 -7.27 -11.47
CA VAL A 164 13.55 -7.66 -12.89
C VAL A 164 15.02 -7.53 -13.31
N ASN A 165 15.58 -8.60 -13.86
CA ASN A 165 16.96 -8.61 -14.34
C ASN A 165 17.08 -8.05 -15.78
N ARG A 166 18.31 -7.89 -16.29
CA ARG A 166 18.59 -7.39 -17.65
C ARG A 166 17.96 -8.21 -18.78
N GLN A 167 17.60 -9.48 -18.53
CA GLN A 167 16.91 -10.34 -19.50
C GLN A 167 15.38 -10.16 -19.44
N GLY A 168 14.88 -9.23 -18.63
CA GLY A 168 13.45 -9.00 -18.44
C GLY A 168 12.74 -10.10 -17.66
N LYS A 169 13.48 -10.94 -16.94
CA LYS A 169 12.92 -12.00 -16.09
C LYS A 169 12.86 -11.55 -14.64
N VAL A 170 11.86 -12.07 -13.93
CA VAL A 170 11.78 -11.89 -12.49
C VAL A 170 12.88 -12.70 -11.81
N SER A 171 13.79 -12.00 -11.13
CA SER A 171 14.88 -12.59 -10.34
C SER A 171 14.49 -12.79 -8.89
N GLN A 172 13.74 -11.83 -8.32
CA GLN A 172 13.21 -11.92 -6.96
C GLN A 172 11.79 -11.37 -6.91
N VAL A 173 10.99 -11.92 -6.02
CA VAL A 173 9.63 -11.44 -5.70
C VAL A 173 9.35 -11.65 -4.23
N ALA A 174 8.75 -10.65 -3.60
CA ALA A 174 8.32 -10.72 -2.21
C ALA A 174 7.02 -9.95 -2.01
N VAL A 175 6.24 -10.38 -1.00
CA VAL A 175 5.07 -9.65 -0.53
C VAL A 175 5.53 -8.57 0.44
N GLU A 176 5.26 -7.31 0.13
CA GLU A 176 5.53 -6.22 1.05
C GLU A 176 4.39 -6.02 2.03
N GLN A 177 3.14 -6.03 1.55
CA GLN A 177 1.97 -5.86 2.40
C GLN A 177 0.74 -6.55 1.79
N VAL A 178 -0.22 -6.95 2.62
CA VAL A 178 -1.53 -7.44 2.17
C VAL A 178 -2.64 -6.78 2.99
N ASN A 179 -3.45 -5.97 2.34
CA ASN A 179 -4.61 -5.32 2.93
C ASN A 179 -5.88 -6.09 2.59
N LEU A 180 -6.70 -6.41 3.60
CA LEU A 180 -7.89 -7.24 3.42
C LEU A 180 -9.17 -6.41 3.62
N ARG A 181 -10.15 -6.58 2.72
CA ARG A 181 -11.48 -5.94 2.80
C ARG A 181 -12.52 -6.83 3.51
N ARG A 182 -12.05 -7.82 4.23
CA ARG A 182 -12.87 -8.74 5.01
C ARG A 182 -12.39 -8.79 6.46
N LEU A 183 -13.34 -8.71 7.40
CA LEU A 183 -13.07 -8.83 8.82
C LEU A 183 -13.07 -10.30 9.26
N ALA A 184 -12.11 -10.67 10.09
CA ALA A 184 -12.01 -11.94 10.79
C ALA A 184 -11.15 -11.80 12.05
N ASP A 185 -10.96 -12.87 12.80
CA ASP A 185 -9.94 -12.94 13.85
C ASP A 185 -8.53 -12.90 13.24
N GLY A 186 -7.53 -12.57 14.09
CA GLY A 186 -6.16 -12.41 13.63
C GLY A 186 -5.58 -13.64 12.93
N THR A 187 -5.90 -14.84 13.41
CA THR A 187 -5.42 -16.10 12.83
C THR A 187 -5.94 -16.30 11.41
N MET A 188 -7.23 -16.00 11.19
CA MET A 188 -7.83 -16.08 9.86
C MET A 188 -7.27 -15.00 8.93
N LEU A 189 -7.13 -13.76 9.41
CA LEU A 189 -6.53 -12.68 8.62
C LEU A 189 -5.12 -13.06 8.16
N ASP A 190 -4.30 -13.61 9.04
CA ASP A 190 -2.93 -14.03 8.71
C ASP A 190 -2.90 -15.21 7.73
N ARG A 191 -3.85 -16.14 7.84
CA ARG A 191 -4.01 -17.21 6.86
C ARG A 191 -4.35 -16.64 5.49
N TRP A 192 -5.35 -15.77 5.39
CA TRP A 192 -5.79 -15.18 4.13
C TRP A 192 -4.69 -14.36 3.46
N ARG A 193 -3.94 -13.57 4.25
CA ARG A 193 -2.77 -12.82 3.75
C ARG A 193 -1.71 -13.74 3.15
N ARG A 194 -1.38 -14.84 3.84
CA ARG A 194 -0.40 -15.81 3.32
C ARG A 194 -0.84 -16.44 2.01
N GLU A 195 -2.10 -16.86 1.91
CA GLU A 195 -2.62 -17.54 0.73
C GLU A 195 -2.72 -16.62 -0.48
N LEU A 196 -3.26 -15.40 -0.32
CA LEU A 196 -3.27 -14.40 -1.39
C LEU A 196 -1.85 -14.00 -1.80
N GLY A 197 -0.97 -13.80 -0.85
CA GLY A 197 0.44 -13.46 -1.09
C GLY A 197 1.17 -14.56 -1.86
N GLN A 198 0.98 -15.83 -1.48
CA GLN A 198 1.60 -16.96 -2.16
C GLN A 198 1.12 -17.09 -3.61
N ALA A 199 -0.19 -17.04 -3.85
CA ALA A 199 -0.76 -17.09 -5.20
C ALA A 199 -0.22 -15.95 -6.08
N SER A 200 -0.08 -14.76 -5.49
CA SER A 200 0.47 -13.58 -6.17
C SER A 200 1.95 -13.78 -6.55
N MET A 201 2.77 -14.27 -5.63
CA MET A 201 4.19 -14.53 -5.89
C MET A 201 4.39 -15.64 -6.93
N GLU A 202 3.59 -16.69 -6.90
CA GLU A 202 3.65 -17.78 -7.90
C GLU A 202 3.39 -17.26 -9.31
N ALA A 203 2.35 -16.42 -9.47
CA ALA A 203 2.06 -15.81 -10.76
C ALA A 203 3.21 -14.89 -11.21
N ALA A 204 3.70 -14.03 -10.31
CA ALA A 204 4.72 -13.04 -10.62
C ALA A 204 6.04 -13.66 -11.09
N ARG A 205 6.44 -14.83 -10.58
CA ARG A 205 7.65 -15.56 -11.04
C ARG A 205 7.62 -15.90 -12.53
N SER A 206 6.44 -15.99 -13.13
CA SER A 206 6.26 -16.29 -14.55
C SER A 206 6.22 -15.05 -15.45
N TRP A 207 6.22 -13.84 -14.87
CA TRP A 207 6.12 -12.60 -15.64
C TRP A 207 7.41 -12.32 -16.42
N ALA A 208 7.25 -11.57 -17.50
CA ALA A 208 8.37 -11.12 -18.31
C ALA A 208 8.16 -9.67 -18.71
N PHE A 209 9.27 -8.94 -18.77
CA PHE A 209 9.30 -7.50 -19.00
C PHE A 209 10.21 -7.15 -20.19
N SER A 210 9.87 -6.10 -20.90
CA SER A 210 10.79 -5.34 -21.73
C SER A 210 11.53 -4.37 -20.81
N VAL A 211 12.85 -4.41 -20.82
CA VAL A 211 13.67 -3.53 -19.98
C VAL A 211 14.11 -2.30 -20.77
N PRO A 212 14.34 -1.14 -20.10
CA PRO A 212 14.86 0.06 -20.73
C PRO A 212 16.17 -0.20 -21.48
N GLN A 213 16.26 0.35 -22.69
CA GLN A 213 17.47 0.31 -23.53
C GLN A 213 17.98 1.71 -23.84
N THR A 214 17.18 2.72 -23.54
CA THR A 214 17.50 4.14 -23.70
C THR A 214 17.12 4.89 -22.44
N GLY A 215 17.66 6.08 -22.25
CA GLY A 215 17.38 6.92 -21.08
C GLY A 215 18.23 6.55 -19.84
N PRO A 216 17.96 7.19 -18.69
CA PRO A 216 18.82 7.12 -17.52
C PRO A 216 18.80 5.75 -16.81
N GLU A 217 17.81 4.90 -17.10
CA GLU A 217 17.70 3.57 -16.49
C GLU A 217 18.27 2.45 -17.39
N ALA A 218 18.75 2.75 -18.59
CA ALA A 218 19.24 1.75 -19.54
C ALA A 218 20.47 0.98 -19.05
N ASP A 219 21.30 1.60 -18.21
CA ASP A 219 22.54 1.01 -17.69
C ASP A 219 22.37 0.28 -16.35
N MET A 220 21.13 0.19 -15.83
CA MET A 220 20.86 -0.52 -14.58
C MET A 220 21.00 -2.03 -14.77
N ASP A 221 21.52 -2.73 -13.75
CA ASP A 221 21.63 -4.20 -13.77
C ASP A 221 20.31 -4.90 -13.45
N HIS A 222 19.43 -4.22 -12.72
CA HIS A 222 18.11 -4.69 -12.35
C HIS A 222 17.17 -3.51 -12.08
N TRP A 223 15.87 -3.78 -12.19
CA TRP A 223 14.79 -2.83 -11.88
C TRP A 223 13.91 -3.41 -10.79
N ILE A 224 13.51 -2.57 -9.85
CA ILE A 224 12.54 -2.93 -8.82
C ILE A 224 11.23 -2.25 -9.12
N VAL A 225 10.17 -3.04 -9.28
CA VAL A 225 8.82 -2.55 -9.49
C VAL A 225 7.91 -2.99 -8.36
N MET A 226 7.03 -2.11 -7.97
CA MET A 226 5.95 -2.39 -7.04
C MET A 226 4.69 -2.71 -7.82
N VAL A 227 4.05 -3.82 -7.53
CA VAL A 227 2.87 -4.27 -8.26
C VAL A 227 1.72 -4.55 -7.30
N PRO A 228 0.65 -3.77 -7.36
CA PRO A 228 -0.58 -4.07 -6.64
C PRO A 228 -1.36 -5.15 -7.38
N ILE A 229 -1.84 -6.13 -6.64
CA ILE A 229 -2.72 -7.20 -7.15
C ILE A 229 -4.02 -7.15 -6.37
N ASN A 230 -5.10 -6.78 -7.05
CA ASN A 230 -6.42 -6.70 -6.46
C ASN A 230 -7.17 -8.02 -6.61
N TYR A 231 -7.59 -8.56 -5.47
CA TYR A 231 -8.49 -9.69 -5.39
C TYR A 231 -9.90 -9.20 -5.11
N SER A 232 -10.82 -9.54 -6.00
CA SER A 232 -12.24 -9.27 -5.86
C SER A 232 -13.04 -10.55 -6.01
N VAL A 233 -14.18 -10.62 -5.32
CA VAL A 233 -15.05 -11.79 -5.36
C VAL A 233 -16.44 -11.35 -5.82
N ARG A 234 -16.98 -12.07 -6.81
CA ARG A 234 -18.37 -11.90 -7.22
C ARG A 234 -19.25 -12.79 -6.37
N VAL A 235 -20.25 -12.22 -5.76
CA VAL A 235 -21.25 -13.00 -4.99
C VAL A 235 -22.14 -13.77 -5.96
N THR A 236 -22.15 -15.10 -5.83
CA THR A 236 -22.91 -15.97 -6.72
C THR A 236 -24.41 -15.66 -6.64
N GLY A 237 -25.05 -15.50 -7.79
CA GLY A 237 -26.49 -15.18 -7.87
C GLY A 237 -26.83 -13.70 -7.75
N THR A 238 -25.83 -12.82 -7.62
CA THR A 238 -26.01 -11.36 -7.58
C THR A 238 -25.10 -10.65 -8.58
N SER A 239 -25.32 -9.36 -8.79
CA SER A 239 -24.39 -8.50 -9.53
C SER A 239 -23.30 -7.89 -8.62
N GLU A 240 -23.33 -8.21 -7.33
CA GLU A 240 -22.42 -7.63 -6.34
C GLU A 240 -21.00 -8.16 -6.52
N VAL A 241 -20.05 -7.24 -6.51
CA VAL A 241 -18.61 -7.51 -6.51
C VAL A 241 -18.00 -6.89 -5.26
N ILE A 242 -17.50 -7.74 -4.38
CA ILE A 242 -16.74 -7.31 -3.21
C ILE A 242 -15.28 -7.08 -3.69
N GLY A 243 -14.88 -5.84 -3.80
CA GLY A 243 -13.58 -5.47 -4.33
C GLY A 243 -13.20 -4.03 -4.01
N MET A 244 -12.26 -3.51 -4.77
CA MET A 244 -11.78 -2.14 -4.61
C MET A 244 -12.84 -1.13 -5.07
N PRO A 245 -13.12 -0.06 -4.29
CA PRO A 245 -14.01 1.01 -4.71
C PRO A 245 -13.43 1.82 -5.88
N GLY A 246 -14.27 2.61 -6.51
CA GLY A 246 -13.85 3.52 -7.59
C GLY A 246 -12.97 4.67 -7.07
N TYR A 247 -12.27 5.32 -8.00
CA TYR A 247 -11.44 6.48 -7.69
C TYR A 247 -12.26 7.60 -7.02
N GLY A 248 -11.70 8.19 -5.96
CA GLY A 248 -12.36 9.22 -5.16
C GLY A 248 -13.36 8.69 -4.12
N GLN A 249 -13.46 7.38 -3.98
CA GLN A 249 -14.27 6.73 -2.95
C GLN A 249 -13.40 6.19 -1.81
N TRP A 250 -13.98 6.15 -0.62
CA TRP A 250 -13.32 5.56 0.54
C TRP A 250 -13.31 4.04 0.46
N ASP A 251 -12.14 3.45 0.70
CA ASP A 251 -11.92 2.01 0.81
C ASP A 251 -11.74 1.64 2.29
N ALA A 252 -12.57 0.76 2.80
CA ALA A 252 -12.44 0.25 4.15
C ALA A 252 -11.74 -1.10 4.14
N TYR A 253 -10.60 -1.20 4.81
CA TYR A 253 -9.81 -2.42 4.88
C TYR A 253 -9.08 -2.59 6.22
N VAL A 254 -8.64 -3.80 6.47
CA VAL A 254 -7.75 -4.15 7.59
C VAL A 254 -6.31 -4.16 7.04
N PRO A 255 -5.48 -3.17 7.36
CA PRO A 255 -4.10 -3.13 6.89
C PRO A 255 -3.32 -4.35 7.40
N GLY A 256 -2.51 -4.92 6.53
CA GLY A 256 -1.56 -5.95 6.92
C GLY A 256 -0.26 -5.34 7.45
N PRO A 257 0.55 -6.13 8.17
CA PRO A 257 1.89 -5.69 8.53
C PRO A 257 2.75 -5.48 7.29
N VAL A 258 3.59 -4.45 7.33
CA VAL A 258 4.62 -4.23 6.31
C VAL A 258 5.78 -5.19 6.56
N ASN A 259 6.10 -6.02 5.59
CA ASN A 259 7.22 -6.95 5.66
C ASN A 259 8.52 -6.23 5.29
N LEU A 260 9.52 -6.35 6.14
CA LEU A 260 10.86 -5.88 5.81
C LEU A 260 11.51 -6.88 4.85
N ILE A 261 11.79 -6.40 3.63
CA ILE A 261 12.40 -7.20 2.57
C ILE A 261 13.89 -6.85 2.49
N PRO A 262 14.83 -7.78 2.81
CA PRO A 262 16.25 -7.46 2.93
C PRO A 262 16.86 -6.79 1.69
N TRP A 263 16.51 -7.25 0.50
CA TRP A 263 17.02 -6.70 -0.77
C TRP A 263 16.32 -5.38 -1.17
N LEU A 264 15.21 -5.03 -0.52
CA LEU A 264 14.43 -3.80 -0.74
C LEU A 264 14.67 -2.75 0.36
N GLN A 265 15.28 -3.11 1.48
CA GLN A 265 15.32 -2.31 2.71
C GLN A 265 15.79 -0.86 2.49
N LYS A 266 16.84 -0.64 1.69
CA LYS A 266 17.32 0.72 1.39
C LYS A 266 16.26 1.58 0.73
N ARG A 267 15.42 0.98 -0.10
CA ARG A 267 14.32 1.64 -0.82
C ARG A 267 13.11 1.85 0.08
N GLN A 268 12.75 0.86 0.90
CA GLN A 268 11.65 0.99 1.88
C GLN A 268 11.92 2.14 2.86
N LEU A 269 13.17 2.32 3.30
CA LEU A 269 13.57 3.45 4.13
C LEU A 269 13.47 4.80 3.40
N ALA A 270 13.69 4.83 2.09
CA ALA A 270 13.61 6.04 1.28
C ALA A 270 12.18 6.44 0.91
N THR A 271 11.21 5.52 0.93
CA THR A 271 9.81 5.79 0.55
C THR A 271 8.93 6.26 1.71
N ASN A 272 9.47 6.41 2.91
CA ASN A 272 8.78 6.92 4.11
C ASN A 272 7.42 6.28 4.40
N GLY A 273 7.19 5.03 4.00
CA GLY A 273 5.86 4.58 4.21
C GLY A 273 5.54 3.17 3.80
N ASN A 274 4.26 2.94 3.87
CA ASN A 274 3.64 1.69 3.52
C ASN A 274 3.61 1.51 2.01
N ALA A 275 3.72 0.27 1.57
CA ALA A 275 3.59 -0.12 0.17
C ALA A 275 2.25 0.28 -0.45
N ASP A 276 1.26 0.55 0.37
CA ASP A 276 -0.12 0.85 -0.03
C ASP A 276 -0.34 2.26 -0.60
N ALA A 277 0.69 3.11 -0.64
CA ALA A 277 0.62 4.39 -1.35
C ALA A 277 0.77 4.27 -2.88
N ILE A 278 1.18 3.10 -3.40
CA ILE A 278 1.27 2.92 -4.87
C ILE A 278 -0.13 2.82 -5.50
N PRO A 279 -0.29 3.24 -6.77
CA PRO A 279 -1.59 3.18 -7.45
C PRO A 279 -2.16 1.76 -7.50
N ASP A 280 -3.41 1.60 -7.10
CA ASP A 280 -4.09 0.29 -7.03
C ASP A 280 -4.69 -0.17 -8.38
N ASN A 281 -4.28 0.44 -9.49
CA ASN A 281 -4.79 0.15 -10.84
C ASN A 281 -4.20 -1.12 -11.48
N GLY A 282 -3.32 -1.83 -10.77
CA GLY A 282 -2.62 -3.02 -11.26
C GLY A 282 -1.48 -2.71 -12.23
N THR A 283 -1.17 -1.45 -12.47
CA THR A 283 0.01 -1.02 -13.24
C THR A 283 1.26 -1.12 -12.36
N PRO A 284 2.40 -1.61 -12.87
CA PRO A 284 3.64 -1.58 -12.12
C PRO A 284 4.06 -0.14 -11.85
N PHE A 285 4.55 0.09 -10.65
CA PHE A 285 5.04 1.39 -10.23
C PHE A 285 6.54 1.31 -9.94
N ILE A 286 7.31 2.21 -10.56
CA ILE A 286 8.73 2.38 -10.28
C ILE A 286 8.89 3.64 -9.44
N ALA A 287 9.30 3.45 -8.18
CA ALA A 287 9.61 4.59 -7.32
C ALA A 287 10.88 5.28 -7.80
N ASP A 288 10.85 6.60 -7.91
CA ASP A 288 12.03 7.41 -8.22
C ASP A 288 12.79 7.73 -6.92
N ALA A 289 13.91 7.07 -6.74
CA ALA A 289 14.74 7.24 -5.53
C ALA A 289 15.31 8.67 -5.37
N ARG A 290 15.18 9.54 -6.37
CA ARG A 290 15.57 10.96 -6.28
C ARG A 290 14.57 11.79 -5.49
N PHE A 291 13.29 11.36 -5.43
CA PHE A 291 12.24 12.05 -4.70
C PHE A 291 12.16 11.55 -3.25
N VAL A 292 13.05 12.04 -2.41
CA VAL A 292 13.08 11.72 -0.97
C VAL A 292 12.38 12.82 -0.21
N LEU A 293 11.20 12.53 0.34
CA LEU A 293 10.44 13.46 1.17
C LEU A 293 11.10 13.57 2.55
N LEU A 294 11.40 14.79 2.96
CA LEU A 294 12.02 15.10 4.27
C LEU A 294 10.96 15.41 5.33
N THR A 295 9.79 15.86 4.91
CA THR A 295 8.67 16.15 5.81
C THR A 295 8.02 14.86 6.28
N PRO A 296 7.89 14.61 7.59
CA PRO A 296 7.21 13.43 8.12
C PRO A 296 5.74 13.37 7.66
N LEU A 297 5.26 12.16 7.39
CA LEU A 297 3.85 11.85 7.11
C LEU A 297 3.17 11.28 8.36
N GLY A 298 1.85 11.41 8.47
CA GLY A 298 1.07 10.76 9.52
C GLY A 298 1.36 11.21 10.96
N GLY A 299 1.99 12.35 11.16
CA GLY A 299 2.34 12.84 12.49
C GLY A 299 1.15 13.36 13.29
N ASP A 300 1.20 13.23 14.63
CA ASP A 300 0.17 13.57 15.63
C ASP A 300 -0.31 15.05 15.66
N GLY A 301 -0.05 15.82 14.64
CA GLY A 301 -0.43 17.24 14.54
C GLY A 301 -1.04 17.67 13.21
N ALA A 302 -1.05 16.82 12.18
CA ALA A 302 -1.49 17.20 10.83
C ALA A 302 -2.90 16.73 10.47
N GLY A 303 -3.57 15.95 11.30
CA GLY A 303 -4.95 15.52 11.09
C GLY A 303 -5.92 16.69 11.26
N LYS A 304 -6.63 17.07 10.20
CA LYS A 304 -7.73 18.03 10.32
C LYS A 304 -9.00 17.31 10.72
N ILE A 305 -9.66 17.84 11.75
CA ILE A 305 -10.94 17.35 12.26
C ILE A 305 -12.03 17.83 11.31
N PHE A 306 -12.79 16.89 10.77
CA PHE A 306 -13.99 17.17 9.96
C PHE A 306 -15.23 16.55 10.63
N PRO A 307 -16.42 17.18 10.50
CA PRO A 307 -17.65 16.52 10.92
C PRO A 307 -17.81 15.24 10.12
N GLY A 308 -18.09 14.11 10.81
CA GLY A 308 -17.99 12.75 10.33
C GLY A 308 -18.49 12.52 8.92
N ALA A 309 -17.61 12.10 8.05
CA ALA A 309 -17.96 11.43 6.81
C ALA A 309 -18.33 10.00 7.19
N ASN A 310 -19.58 9.78 7.59
CA ASN A 310 -20.07 8.44 7.88
C ASN A 310 -20.07 7.61 6.58
N PRO A 311 -19.14 6.69 6.36
CA PRO A 311 -19.32 5.68 5.33
C PRO A 311 -20.37 4.71 5.89
N GLY A 312 -21.65 4.94 5.51
CA GLY A 312 -22.72 4.03 5.85
C GLY A 312 -22.32 2.59 5.54
N PRO A 313 -22.84 1.62 6.32
CA PRO A 313 -22.59 0.22 6.03
C PRO A 313 -23.22 -0.11 4.67
N GLY A 314 -22.35 -0.46 3.68
CA GLY A 314 -22.76 -1.11 2.45
C GLY A 314 -22.93 -2.60 2.68
#